data_0c4349d21837590a2dfc815b0dc3a608
#
_entry.id   0c4349d21837590a2dfc815b0dc3a608
#
_cell.length_a   1.000
_cell.length_b   1.000
_cell.length_c   1.000
_cell.angle_alpha   90.00
_cell.angle_beta   90.00
_cell.angle_gamma   90.00
#
_symmetry.space_group_name_H-M   'P 1'
#
loop_
_entity.id
_entity.type
_entity.pdbx_description
1 polymer ?
#
loop_
_entity_poly.entity_id
_entity_poly.type
_entity_poly.pdbx_seq_one_letter_code
_entity_poly.pdbx_strand_id
1 'polypeptide(L)'
;MGDALRIEIDAATGHAFMIGPAVEVLQGEIALADRERSFNKMQIRTAVPTDLQEIVKIEAECFPAAEAATKVSIAERLAVYPDHFWVQLDGDRMIGFANGMVTDDPDLRDEMYEDASLHNENGAWQMIFGVDTIPEYRCRGCAAALLNHVIGEAKAQGRKGLVLTCKDKLVHYYAKFGFVSEGVSGSTHGNVVWYQMRLRF
;
A
#
# COMPACT_ATOMS: atom_id res chain seq x y z
N MET A 1 16.78 -36.86 -9.51
CA MET A 1 17.06 -35.45 -9.83
C MET A 1 16.01 -35.04 -10.81
N GLY A 2 15.07 -34.19 -10.39
CA GLY A 2 14.01 -33.74 -11.31
C GLY A 2 14.55 -32.60 -12.14
N ASP A 3 14.45 -32.75 -13.48
CA ASP A 3 14.81 -31.67 -14.39
C ASP A 3 13.92 -30.49 -14.19
N ALA A 4 14.52 -29.29 -14.01
CA ALA A 4 13.80 -28.07 -13.78
C ALA A 4 13.09 -27.62 -15.07
N LEU A 5 11.82 -27.22 -14.95
CA LEU A 5 11.07 -26.58 -16.02
C LEU A 5 11.74 -25.24 -16.37
N ARG A 6 12.09 -25.03 -17.63
CA ARG A 6 12.68 -23.79 -18.13
C ARG A 6 11.68 -23.09 -19.04
N ILE A 7 11.51 -21.79 -18.82
CA ILE A 7 10.69 -20.94 -19.69
C ILE A 7 11.64 -20.04 -20.47
N GLU A 8 11.57 -20.08 -21.79
CA GLU A 8 12.29 -19.17 -22.70
C GLU A 8 11.27 -18.28 -23.42
N ILE A 9 11.57 -16.98 -23.48
CA ILE A 9 10.72 -16.00 -24.18
C ILE A 9 11.49 -15.57 -25.43
N ASP A 10 10.88 -15.75 -26.59
CA ASP A 10 11.38 -15.19 -27.83
C ASP A 10 11.09 -13.69 -27.88
N ALA A 11 12.15 -12.90 -27.81
CA ALA A 11 12.05 -11.44 -27.78
C ALA A 11 11.53 -10.82 -29.09
N ALA A 12 11.59 -11.55 -30.21
CA ALA A 12 11.14 -11.07 -31.52
C ALA A 12 9.63 -11.29 -31.74
N THR A 13 9.09 -12.36 -31.18
CA THR A 13 7.69 -12.77 -31.39
C THR A 13 6.83 -12.65 -30.14
N GLY A 14 7.44 -12.49 -28.95
CA GLY A 14 6.74 -12.47 -27.67
C GLY A 14 6.22 -13.84 -27.22
N HIS A 15 6.56 -14.93 -27.95
CA HIS A 15 6.14 -16.27 -27.56
C HIS A 15 6.98 -16.82 -26.42
N ALA A 16 6.32 -17.46 -25.46
CA ALA A 16 6.95 -18.19 -24.38
C ALA A 16 6.98 -19.68 -24.70
N PHE A 17 8.17 -20.28 -24.59
CA PHE A 17 8.38 -21.74 -24.78
C PHE A 17 8.68 -22.36 -23.42
N MET A 18 7.97 -23.44 -23.08
CA MET A 18 8.31 -24.28 -21.94
C MET A 18 9.16 -25.46 -22.40
N ILE A 19 10.39 -25.59 -21.88
CA ILE A 19 11.31 -26.67 -22.17
C ILE A 19 11.46 -27.51 -20.91
N GLY A 20 11.03 -28.77 -20.97
CA GLY A 20 11.16 -29.74 -19.88
C GLY A 20 10.57 -31.08 -20.29
N PRO A 21 10.76 -32.14 -19.48
CA PRO A 21 10.25 -33.47 -19.76
C PRO A 21 8.74 -33.56 -19.50
N ALA A 22 7.93 -32.81 -20.24
CA ALA A 22 6.50 -32.85 -20.14
C ALA A 22 5.89 -33.76 -21.18
N VAL A 23 5.00 -34.67 -20.75
CA VAL A 23 4.27 -35.63 -21.61
C VAL A 23 3.06 -34.99 -22.29
N GLU A 24 2.61 -33.82 -21.81
CA GLU A 24 1.53 -33.03 -22.41
C GLU A 24 1.95 -31.58 -22.54
N VAL A 25 1.90 -31.04 -23.76
CA VAL A 25 2.02 -29.60 -24.01
C VAL A 25 0.63 -29.01 -24.02
N LEU A 26 0.28 -28.23 -22.98
CA LEU A 26 -0.88 -27.35 -23.00
C LEU A 26 -0.58 -26.17 -23.92
N GLN A 27 -1.18 -26.13 -25.11
CA GLN A 27 -1.22 -24.93 -25.91
C GLN A 27 -2.23 -23.96 -25.29
N GLY A 28 -1.72 -22.89 -24.67
CA GLY A 28 -2.52 -21.78 -24.20
C GLY A 28 -1.93 -20.49 -24.72
N GLU A 29 -2.74 -19.64 -25.33
CA GLU A 29 -2.36 -18.24 -25.56
C GLU A 29 -2.36 -17.53 -24.23
N ILE A 30 -1.19 -17.08 -23.76
CA ILE A 30 -1.11 -16.15 -22.64
C ILE A 30 -1.34 -14.76 -23.24
N ALA A 31 -2.53 -14.22 -23.05
CA ALA A 31 -2.85 -12.85 -23.43
C ALA A 31 -2.08 -11.85 -22.55
N LEU A 32 -0.81 -11.59 -22.88
CA LEU A 32 0.00 -10.53 -22.26
C LEU A 32 -0.64 -9.15 -22.45
N ALA A 33 -1.39 -8.97 -23.54
CA ALA A 33 -2.14 -7.74 -23.83
C ALA A 33 -3.18 -7.37 -22.77
N ASP A 34 -3.78 -8.36 -22.10
CA ASP A 34 -4.78 -8.07 -21.05
C ASP A 34 -4.12 -7.66 -19.72
N ARG A 35 -2.91 -8.13 -19.42
CA ARG A 35 -2.14 -7.63 -18.28
C ARG A 35 -1.66 -6.19 -18.49
N GLU A 36 -1.12 -5.88 -19.67
CA GLU A 36 -0.70 -4.52 -20.00
C GLU A 36 -1.89 -3.54 -20.09
N ARG A 37 -3.04 -3.97 -20.61
CA ARG A 37 -4.27 -3.16 -20.61
C ARG A 37 -4.84 -2.94 -19.20
N SER A 38 -4.71 -3.90 -18.29
CA SER A 38 -5.13 -3.76 -16.90
C SER A 38 -4.24 -2.78 -16.15
N PHE A 39 -2.91 -2.86 -16.30
CA PHE A 39 -1.98 -1.92 -15.67
C PHE A 39 -2.09 -0.49 -16.21
N ASN A 40 -2.45 -0.30 -17.48
CA ASN A 40 -2.60 1.03 -18.10
C ASN A 40 -3.85 1.80 -17.62
N LYS A 41 -4.72 1.16 -16.82
CA LYS A 41 -5.88 1.81 -16.18
C LYS A 41 -5.68 2.16 -14.71
N MET A 42 -4.62 1.62 -14.08
CA MET A 42 -4.32 1.88 -12.68
C MET A 42 -3.75 3.29 -12.52
N GLN A 43 -4.43 4.11 -11.74
CA GLN A 43 -4.01 5.46 -11.44
C GLN A 43 -3.93 5.66 -9.93
N ILE A 44 -2.92 6.40 -9.47
CA ILE A 44 -2.82 6.88 -8.08
C ILE A 44 -2.87 8.41 -8.14
N ARG A 45 -3.69 9.00 -7.29
CA ARG A 45 -3.80 10.45 -7.11
C ARG A 45 -4.06 10.81 -5.66
N THR A 46 -3.88 12.05 -5.30
CA THR A 46 -4.34 12.58 -4.01
C THR A 46 -5.87 12.51 -3.93
N ALA A 47 -6.37 12.30 -2.72
CA ALA A 47 -7.80 12.26 -2.47
C ALA A 47 -8.42 13.65 -2.54
N VAL A 48 -9.70 13.69 -2.87
CA VAL A 48 -10.52 14.91 -2.84
C VAL A 48 -11.70 14.70 -1.88
N PRO A 49 -12.34 15.76 -1.37
CA PRO A 49 -13.43 15.62 -0.39
C PRO A 49 -14.58 14.71 -0.83
N THR A 50 -14.84 14.61 -2.14
CA THR A 50 -15.88 13.74 -2.70
C THR A 50 -15.56 12.25 -2.59
N ASP A 51 -14.29 11.88 -2.34
CA ASP A 51 -13.87 10.49 -2.17
C ASP A 51 -14.26 9.91 -0.80
N LEU A 52 -14.61 10.76 0.18
CA LEU A 52 -14.84 10.37 1.57
C LEU A 52 -15.74 9.13 1.73
N GLN A 53 -16.83 9.06 0.99
CA GLN A 53 -17.79 7.95 1.15
C GLN A 53 -17.19 6.61 0.71
N GLU A 54 -16.44 6.61 -0.41
CA GLU A 54 -15.83 5.38 -0.92
C GLU A 54 -14.62 4.98 -0.06
N ILE A 55 -13.84 5.94 0.45
CA ILE A 55 -12.74 5.69 1.39
C ILE A 55 -13.28 5.00 2.66
N VAL A 56 -14.34 5.54 3.27
CA VAL A 56 -14.97 4.97 4.48
C VAL A 56 -15.45 3.53 4.23
N LYS A 57 -16.01 3.28 3.05
CA LYS A 57 -16.48 1.94 2.69
C LYS A 57 -15.32 0.96 2.55
N ILE A 58 -14.23 1.35 1.86
CA ILE A 58 -13.03 0.53 1.69
C ILE A 58 -12.35 0.26 3.04
N GLU A 59 -12.24 1.26 3.91
CA GLU A 59 -11.71 1.12 5.26
C GLU A 59 -12.47 0.04 6.05
N ALA A 60 -13.81 0.12 6.07
CA ALA A 60 -14.66 -0.85 6.75
C ALA A 60 -14.58 -2.26 6.14
N GLU A 61 -14.23 -2.38 4.86
CA GLU A 61 -14.04 -3.67 4.19
C GLU A 61 -12.65 -4.27 4.46
N CYS A 62 -11.65 -3.41 4.68
CA CYS A 62 -10.26 -3.82 4.86
C CYS A 62 -9.88 -4.12 6.31
N PHE A 63 -10.48 -3.42 7.28
CA PHE A 63 -10.17 -3.54 8.69
C PHE A 63 -11.33 -4.04 9.54
N PRO A 64 -11.04 -4.81 10.62
CA PRO A 64 -12.04 -5.06 11.67
C PRO A 64 -12.53 -3.75 12.29
N ALA A 65 -13.78 -3.69 12.72
CA ALA A 65 -14.39 -2.47 13.28
C ALA A 65 -13.62 -1.85 14.47
N ALA A 66 -12.85 -2.66 15.22
CA ALA A 66 -12.03 -2.17 16.34
C ALA A 66 -10.72 -1.49 15.89
N GLU A 67 -10.34 -1.65 14.62
CA GLU A 67 -9.10 -1.11 14.03
C GLU A 67 -9.39 -0.06 12.94
N ALA A 68 -10.59 -0.10 12.34
CA ALA A 68 -10.98 0.80 11.27
C ALA A 68 -11.10 2.26 11.74
N ALA A 69 -10.58 3.20 10.97
CA ALA A 69 -10.78 4.61 11.20
C ALA A 69 -12.26 4.99 11.04
N THR A 70 -12.73 5.89 11.89
CA THR A 70 -14.10 6.38 11.81
C THR A 70 -14.28 7.33 10.62
N LYS A 71 -15.54 7.46 10.14
CA LYS A 71 -15.86 8.47 9.11
C LYS A 71 -15.46 9.87 9.55
N VAL A 72 -15.59 10.20 10.83
CA VAL A 72 -15.21 11.52 11.37
C VAL A 72 -13.70 11.71 11.25
N SER A 73 -12.90 10.77 11.74
CA SER A 73 -11.43 10.84 11.66
C SER A 73 -10.94 10.93 10.19
N ILE A 74 -11.53 10.16 9.27
CA ILE A 74 -11.18 10.24 7.84
C ILE A 74 -11.53 11.62 7.26
N ALA A 75 -12.70 12.18 7.61
CA ALA A 75 -13.11 13.51 7.15
C ALA A 75 -12.17 14.60 7.66
N GLU A 76 -11.77 14.54 8.94
CA GLU A 76 -10.82 15.48 9.54
C GLU A 76 -9.44 15.40 8.88
N ARG A 77 -8.92 14.19 8.65
CA ARG A 77 -7.66 13.98 7.92
C ARG A 77 -7.71 14.57 6.51
N LEU A 78 -8.79 14.31 5.76
CA LEU A 78 -8.98 14.86 4.41
C LEU A 78 -9.11 16.39 4.41
N ALA A 79 -9.63 16.99 5.48
CA ALA A 79 -9.74 18.44 5.58
C ALA A 79 -8.39 19.10 5.93
N VAL A 80 -7.54 18.45 6.73
CA VAL A 80 -6.29 19.03 7.23
C VAL A 80 -5.10 18.75 6.32
N TYR A 81 -4.97 17.51 5.82
CA TYR A 81 -3.82 17.07 5.01
C TYR A 81 -4.22 16.19 3.82
N PRO A 82 -5.04 16.70 2.87
CA PRO A 82 -5.48 15.93 1.71
C PRO A 82 -4.31 15.43 0.84
N ASP A 83 -3.19 16.14 0.81
CA ASP A 83 -2.00 15.80 0.02
C ASP A 83 -1.25 14.58 0.58
N HIS A 84 -1.58 14.12 1.80
CA HIS A 84 -1.07 12.91 2.43
C HIS A 84 -2.13 11.79 2.47
N PHE A 85 -3.07 11.86 1.54
CA PHE A 85 -4.11 10.88 1.33
C PHE A 85 -4.14 10.48 -0.14
N TRP A 86 -3.71 9.27 -0.48
CA TRP A 86 -3.57 8.77 -1.85
C TRP A 86 -4.60 7.70 -2.13
N VAL A 87 -5.38 7.86 -3.20
CA VAL A 87 -6.35 6.87 -3.67
C VAL A 87 -5.84 6.19 -4.93
N GLN A 88 -6.09 4.88 -5.02
CA GLN A 88 -5.75 4.06 -6.18
C GLN A 88 -7.02 3.66 -6.92
N LEU A 89 -7.02 3.86 -8.23
CA LEU A 89 -8.16 3.66 -9.11
C LEU A 89 -7.83 2.62 -10.19
N ASP A 90 -8.81 1.80 -10.56
CA ASP A 90 -8.85 1.03 -11.81
C ASP A 90 -9.98 1.59 -12.67
N GLY A 91 -9.65 2.41 -13.67
CA GLY A 91 -10.61 3.29 -14.33
C GLY A 91 -11.27 4.24 -13.34
N ASP A 92 -12.60 4.19 -13.21
CA ASP A 92 -13.36 5.04 -12.28
C ASP A 92 -13.59 4.37 -10.90
N ARG A 93 -13.20 3.11 -10.74
CA ARG A 93 -13.40 2.37 -9.48
C ARG A 93 -12.23 2.59 -8.53
N MET A 94 -12.49 3.10 -7.33
CA MET A 94 -11.49 3.11 -6.26
C MET A 94 -11.28 1.69 -5.74
N ILE A 95 -10.01 1.26 -5.68
CA ILE A 95 -9.62 -0.11 -5.31
C ILE A 95 -8.77 -0.18 -4.06
N GLY A 96 -8.32 0.95 -3.58
CA GLY A 96 -7.52 1.07 -2.38
C GLY A 96 -7.07 2.49 -2.13
N PHE A 97 -6.47 2.71 -0.97
CA PHE A 97 -5.88 4.00 -0.62
C PHE A 97 -4.76 3.83 0.41
N ALA A 98 -3.97 4.87 0.59
CA ALA A 98 -3.06 5.02 1.73
C ALA A 98 -3.24 6.41 2.33
N ASN A 99 -3.06 6.52 3.63
CA ASN A 99 -3.13 7.80 4.31
C ASN A 99 -2.17 7.88 5.50
N GLY A 100 -1.85 9.11 5.90
CA GLY A 100 -1.05 9.37 7.07
C GLY A 100 -0.79 10.85 7.23
N MET A 101 -0.05 11.22 8.24
CA MET A 101 0.34 12.62 8.49
C MET A 101 1.86 12.80 8.39
N VAL A 102 2.29 14.04 8.33
CA VAL A 102 3.68 14.42 8.49
C VAL A 102 3.90 15.01 9.87
N THR A 103 5.03 14.70 10.49
CA THR A 103 5.37 15.20 11.83
C THR A 103 6.88 15.18 12.07
N ASP A 104 7.35 15.92 13.08
CA ASP A 104 8.73 15.82 13.57
C ASP A 104 8.94 14.70 14.59
N ASP A 105 7.84 14.15 15.12
CA ASP A 105 7.90 13.03 16.04
C ASP A 105 8.48 11.81 15.31
N PRO A 106 9.52 11.16 15.85
CA PRO A 106 10.10 10.01 15.19
C PRO A 106 9.22 8.76 15.24
N ASP A 107 8.29 8.67 16.19
CA ASP A 107 7.51 7.46 16.42
C ASP A 107 6.02 7.69 16.15
N LEU A 108 5.36 6.65 15.62
CA LEU A 108 3.93 6.67 15.37
C LEU A 108 3.18 6.33 16.68
N ARG A 109 2.39 7.28 17.16
CA ARG A 109 1.62 7.18 18.42
C ARG A 109 0.12 7.14 18.16
N ASP A 110 -0.62 6.56 19.10
CA ASP A 110 -2.07 6.36 18.98
C ASP A 110 -2.85 7.69 18.83
N GLU A 111 -2.38 8.77 19.48
CA GLU A 111 -3.00 10.10 19.36
C GLU A 111 -3.03 10.63 17.93
N MET A 112 -2.07 10.24 17.11
CA MET A 112 -1.98 10.67 15.70
C MET A 112 -3.11 10.12 14.84
N TYR A 113 -3.72 9.00 15.26
CA TYR A 113 -4.88 8.44 14.55
C TYR A 113 -6.16 9.25 14.83
N GLU A 114 -6.22 9.95 15.96
CA GLU A 114 -7.42 10.62 16.46
C GLU A 114 -7.38 12.14 16.28
N ASP A 115 -6.19 12.75 16.29
CA ASP A 115 -6.00 14.20 16.24
C ASP A 115 -5.24 14.63 14.97
N ALA A 116 -5.97 15.05 13.96
CA ALA A 116 -5.41 15.54 12.71
C ALA A 116 -4.60 16.85 12.88
N SER A 117 -4.80 17.60 13.97
CA SER A 117 -4.07 18.86 14.23
C SER A 117 -2.59 18.64 14.57
N LEU A 118 -2.18 17.41 14.87
CA LEU A 118 -0.77 17.03 15.07
C LEU A 118 0.04 17.00 13.76
N HIS A 119 -0.65 17.17 12.62
CA HIS A 119 0.03 17.29 11.33
C HIS A 119 0.90 18.54 11.26
N ASN A 120 2.14 18.36 10.81
CA ASN A 120 3.07 19.44 10.51
C ASN A 120 3.67 19.22 9.11
N GLU A 121 3.21 19.98 8.13
CA GLU A 121 3.67 19.86 6.74
C GLU A 121 5.20 19.97 6.58
N ASN A 122 5.88 20.68 7.48
CA ASN A 122 7.33 20.79 7.46
C ASN A 122 8.05 19.73 8.29
N GLY A 123 7.31 18.73 8.81
CA GLY A 123 7.85 17.67 9.63
C GLY A 123 8.82 16.75 8.88
N ALA A 124 9.63 16.05 9.65
CA ALA A 124 10.72 15.22 9.11
C ALA A 124 10.24 13.83 8.65
N TRP A 125 9.12 13.33 9.16
CA TRP A 125 8.67 11.96 8.97
C TRP A 125 7.27 11.90 8.36
N GLN A 126 7.10 11.04 7.35
CA GLN A 126 5.80 10.65 6.87
C GLN A 126 5.31 9.44 7.68
N MET A 127 4.27 9.62 8.47
CA MET A 127 3.55 8.53 9.11
C MET A 127 2.59 7.88 8.10
N ILE A 128 2.41 6.56 8.17
CA ILE A 128 1.44 5.80 7.38
C ILE A 128 0.48 5.14 8.35
N PHE A 129 -0.79 5.48 8.26
CA PHE A 129 -1.86 4.95 9.13
C PHE A 129 -2.48 3.69 8.56
N GLY A 130 -2.67 3.64 7.23
CA GLY A 130 -3.25 2.50 6.54
C GLY A 130 -2.75 2.41 5.11
N VAL A 131 -2.70 1.19 4.61
CA VAL A 131 -2.51 0.85 3.19
C VAL A 131 -3.55 -0.20 2.83
N ASP A 132 -4.60 0.27 2.20
CA ASP A 132 -5.83 -0.48 1.95
C ASP A 132 -5.90 -0.98 0.51
N THR A 133 -6.39 -2.19 0.35
CA THR A 133 -6.73 -2.75 -0.96
C THR A 133 -7.93 -3.67 -0.80
N ILE A 134 -8.99 -3.41 -1.56
CA ILE A 134 -10.19 -4.23 -1.53
C ILE A 134 -9.89 -5.71 -1.86
N PRO A 135 -10.63 -6.68 -1.29
CA PRO A 135 -10.30 -8.10 -1.39
C PRO A 135 -10.04 -8.59 -2.80
N GLU A 136 -10.83 -8.17 -3.78
CA GLU A 136 -10.71 -8.62 -5.18
C GLU A 136 -9.40 -8.19 -5.86
N TYR A 137 -8.72 -7.15 -5.32
CA TYR A 137 -7.47 -6.62 -5.87
C TYR A 137 -6.23 -7.00 -5.03
N ARG A 138 -6.42 -7.76 -3.95
CA ARG A 138 -5.30 -8.26 -3.14
C ARG A 138 -4.43 -9.24 -3.93
N CYS A 139 -3.17 -9.35 -3.54
CA CYS A 139 -2.16 -10.21 -4.19
C CYS A 139 -1.90 -9.90 -5.68
N ARG A 140 -2.30 -8.71 -6.16
CA ARG A 140 -2.07 -8.25 -7.53
C ARG A 140 -1.04 -7.13 -7.64
N GLY A 141 -0.34 -6.80 -6.55
CA GLY A 141 0.66 -5.73 -6.51
C GLY A 141 0.10 -4.33 -6.23
N CYS A 142 -1.22 -4.16 -6.03
CA CYS A 142 -1.87 -2.87 -5.82
C CYS A 142 -1.32 -2.13 -4.59
N ALA A 143 -1.28 -2.80 -3.42
CA ALA A 143 -0.70 -2.22 -2.20
C ALA A 143 0.79 -1.88 -2.37
N ALA A 144 1.54 -2.68 -3.14
CA ALA A 144 2.95 -2.39 -3.42
C ALA A 144 3.12 -1.15 -4.30
N ALA A 145 2.29 -0.99 -5.33
CA ALA A 145 2.29 0.19 -6.18
C ALA A 145 1.97 1.46 -5.38
N LEU A 146 0.94 1.40 -4.54
CA LEU A 146 0.52 2.50 -3.68
C LEU A 146 1.62 2.89 -2.68
N LEU A 147 2.22 1.90 -2.00
CA LEU A 147 3.31 2.15 -1.04
C LEU A 147 4.56 2.73 -1.73
N ASN A 148 4.94 2.23 -2.91
CA ASN A 148 6.05 2.80 -3.68
C ASN A 148 5.79 4.25 -4.11
N HIS A 149 4.54 4.58 -4.46
CA HIS A 149 4.14 5.94 -4.76
C HIS A 149 4.35 6.86 -3.56
N VAL A 150 3.84 6.47 -2.37
CA VAL A 150 4.00 7.25 -1.13
C VAL A 150 5.48 7.40 -0.75
N ILE A 151 6.30 6.36 -0.92
CA ILE A 151 7.75 6.43 -0.70
C ILE A 151 8.39 7.45 -1.64
N GLY A 152 7.98 7.46 -2.92
CA GLY A 152 8.46 8.43 -3.91
C GLY A 152 8.11 9.87 -3.55
N GLU A 153 6.87 10.13 -3.16
CA GLU A 153 6.38 11.43 -2.72
C GLU A 153 7.15 11.93 -1.47
N ALA A 154 7.30 11.10 -0.45
CA ALA A 154 8.03 11.46 0.76
C ALA A 154 9.51 11.79 0.49
N LYS A 155 10.15 11.08 -0.45
CA LYS A 155 11.51 11.41 -0.92
C LYS A 155 11.56 12.75 -1.65
N ALA A 156 10.63 12.99 -2.56
CA ALA A 156 10.54 14.22 -3.33
C ALA A 156 10.31 15.43 -2.40
N GLN A 157 9.57 15.25 -1.32
CA GLN A 157 9.32 16.25 -0.27
C GLN A 157 10.53 16.44 0.69
N GLY A 158 11.61 15.66 0.56
CA GLY A 158 12.79 15.78 1.41
C GLY A 158 12.61 15.25 2.84
N ARG A 159 11.64 14.34 3.07
CA ARG A 159 11.45 13.71 4.39
C ARG A 159 12.66 12.82 4.74
N LYS A 160 12.89 12.60 6.03
CA LYS A 160 13.92 11.64 6.52
C LYS A 160 13.54 10.17 6.30
N GLY A 161 12.26 9.90 6.06
CA GLY A 161 11.75 8.57 5.85
C GLY A 161 10.28 8.42 6.19
N LEU A 162 9.85 7.16 6.28
CA LEU A 162 8.48 6.79 6.62
C LEU A 162 8.44 5.93 7.87
N VAL A 163 7.35 6.04 8.62
CA VAL A 163 7.06 5.20 9.80
C VAL A 163 5.65 4.64 9.68
N LEU A 164 5.51 3.37 9.99
CA LEU A 164 4.21 2.70 10.09
C LEU A 164 4.22 1.70 11.24
N THR A 165 3.03 1.25 11.65
CA THR A 165 2.89 0.07 12.49
C THR A 165 2.18 -1.04 11.71
N CYS A 166 2.56 -2.29 11.95
CA CYS A 166 1.92 -3.42 11.32
C CYS A 166 1.84 -4.64 12.25
N LYS A 167 0.98 -5.59 11.88
CA LYS A 167 0.92 -6.90 12.55
C LYS A 167 2.14 -7.74 12.19
N ASP A 168 2.56 -8.63 13.07
CA ASP A 168 3.75 -9.50 12.91
C ASP A 168 3.81 -10.16 11.52
N LYS A 169 2.71 -10.71 11.03
CA LYS A 169 2.62 -11.35 9.70
C LYS A 169 2.97 -10.43 8.52
N LEU A 170 2.99 -9.11 8.70
CA LEU A 170 3.28 -8.13 7.65
C LEU A 170 4.71 -7.56 7.74
N VAL A 171 5.47 -7.84 8.80
CA VAL A 171 6.84 -7.35 8.97
C VAL A 171 7.71 -7.71 7.75
N HIS A 172 7.68 -8.97 7.31
CA HIS A 172 8.43 -9.42 6.13
C HIS A 172 7.94 -8.78 4.82
N TYR A 173 6.67 -8.38 4.74
CA TYR A 173 6.13 -7.68 3.57
C TYR A 173 6.70 -6.28 3.45
N TYR A 174 6.66 -5.48 4.53
CA TYR A 174 7.22 -4.13 4.53
C TYR A 174 8.75 -4.11 4.41
N ALA A 175 9.43 -5.14 4.91
CA ALA A 175 10.88 -5.27 4.73
C ALA A 175 11.30 -5.32 3.26
N LYS A 176 10.47 -5.79 2.33
CA LYS A 176 10.74 -5.77 0.88
C LYS A 176 10.87 -4.37 0.29
N PHE A 177 10.32 -3.35 0.97
CA PHE A 177 10.40 -1.94 0.59
C PHE A 177 11.51 -1.18 1.31
N GLY A 178 12.32 -1.90 2.10
CA GLY A 178 13.43 -1.32 2.85
C GLY A 178 13.06 -0.87 4.28
N PHE A 179 11.84 -1.13 4.74
CA PHE A 179 11.50 -0.89 6.15
C PHE A 179 12.22 -1.87 7.06
N VAL A 180 12.73 -1.35 8.17
CA VAL A 180 13.37 -2.12 9.25
C VAL A 180 12.43 -2.15 10.44
N SER A 181 12.25 -3.33 11.03
CA SER A 181 11.46 -3.47 12.25
C SER A 181 12.24 -2.91 13.45
N GLU A 182 11.58 -2.07 14.23
CA GLU A 182 12.09 -1.51 15.48
C GLU A 182 11.52 -2.26 16.72
N GLY A 183 10.80 -3.37 16.47
CA GLY A 183 10.20 -4.20 17.52
C GLY A 183 8.75 -3.83 17.80
N VAL A 184 8.24 -4.29 18.94
CA VAL A 184 6.85 -4.02 19.37
C VAL A 184 6.71 -2.54 19.67
N SER A 185 5.69 -1.91 19.06
CA SER A 185 5.35 -0.51 19.31
C SER A 185 4.59 -0.33 20.63
N GLY A 186 4.51 0.92 21.10
CA GLY A 186 3.69 1.27 22.25
C GLY A 186 2.18 1.35 21.95
N SER A 187 1.77 1.14 20.70
CA SER A 187 0.35 1.26 20.30
C SER A 187 -0.49 0.16 20.93
N THR A 188 -1.66 0.56 21.45
CA THR A 188 -2.69 -0.34 21.97
C THR A 188 -3.93 -0.39 21.09
N HIS A 189 -3.87 0.25 19.92
CA HIS A 189 -4.98 0.36 18.98
C HIS A 189 -5.58 -1.00 18.62
N GLY A 190 -6.89 -1.14 18.69
CA GLY A 190 -7.61 -2.37 18.40
C GLY A 190 -7.29 -3.55 19.33
N ASN A 191 -6.58 -3.31 20.44
CA ASN A 191 -6.15 -4.35 21.40
C ASN A 191 -5.33 -5.49 20.75
N VAL A 192 -4.46 -5.14 19.78
CA VAL A 192 -3.55 -6.03 19.05
C VAL A 192 -2.10 -5.61 19.27
N VAL A 193 -1.17 -6.54 19.07
CA VAL A 193 0.27 -6.23 19.09
C VAL A 193 0.67 -5.66 17.75
N TRP A 194 1.25 -4.46 17.79
CA TRP A 194 1.77 -3.76 16.62
C TRP A 194 3.29 -3.71 16.64
N TYR A 195 3.92 -3.83 15.49
CA TYR A 195 5.37 -3.69 15.28
C TYR A 195 5.64 -2.38 14.54
N GLN A 196 6.51 -1.54 15.10
CA GLN A 196 6.95 -0.33 14.40
C GLN A 196 7.95 -0.67 13.31
N MET A 197 7.71 -0.14 12.14
CA MET A 197 8.54 -0.31 10.95
C MET A 197 8.99 1.07 10.47
N ARG A 198 10.28 1.25 10.20
CA ARG A 198 10.83 2.52 9.73
C ARG A 198 11.62 2.32 8.45
N LEU A 199 11.36 3.16 7.46
CA LEU A 199 12.18 3.35 6.28
C LEU A 199 12.94 4.67 6.41
N ARG A 200 14.26 4.65 6.29
CA ARG A 200 15.11 5.85 6.28
C ARG A 200 15.63 6.10 4.87
N PHE A 201 15.73 7.37 4.50
CA PHE A 201 16.27 7.81 3.21
C PHE A 201 17.73 8.25 3.32
#